data_c33285d58f99b6d8940a3f3bc2777a5d
#
_entry.id   c33285d58f99b6d8940a3f3bc2777a5d
#
_cell.length_a   1.000
_cell.length_b   1.000
_cell.length_c   1.000
_cell.angle_alpha   90.00
_cell.angle_beta   90.00
_cell.angle_gamma   90.00
#
_symmetry.space_group_name_H-M   'P 1'
#
loop_
_entity.id
_entity.type
_entity.pdbx_description
1 polymer ?
#
loop_
_entity_poly.entity_id
_entity_poly.type
_entity_poly.pdbx_seq_one_letter_code
_entity_poly.pdbx_strand_id
1 'polypeptide(L)'
;MKFIYLIFVIIFVLFPKIALSSQWIEGNKLVIQGLDKITARIQTFEVDVGTTYKFGVLDIFVERCVFSKPIFKPESLAFIKIKDNSDRLSEVTFSGWMFASSPALNALENPVYDVSILACKKVDKQLKKSSSVEGK
;
A
#
# COMPACT_ATOMS: atom_id res chain seq x y z
N MET A 1 -34.02 -20.67 -39.45
CA MET A 1 -32.95 -20.90 -38.47
C MET A 1 -31.74 -20.00 -38.70
N LYS A 2 -31.30 -19.73 -39.93
CA LYS A 2 -30.14 -18.82 -40.18
C LYS A 2 -30.37 -17.37 -39.74
N PHE A 3 -31.60 -16.86 -39.85
CA PHE A 3 -31.93 -15.49 -39.39
C PHE A 3 -31.85 -15.30 -37.87
N ILE A 4 -32.22 -16.29 -37.12
CA ILE A 4 -32.14 -16.26 -35.63
C ILE A 4 -30.70 -16.25 -35.18
N TYR A 5 -29.84 -16.99 -35.89
CA TYR A 5 -28.39 -17.01 -35.61
C TYR A 5 -27.73 -15.66 -35.87
N LEU A 6 -28.13 -14.98 -36.94
CA LEU A 6 -27.64 -13.63 -37.30
C LEU A 6 -28.05 -12.59 -36.26
N ILE A 7 -29.28 -12.65 -35.75
CA ILE A 7 -29.77 -11.75 -34.69
C ILE A 7 -29.00 -11.99 -33.40
N PHE A 8 -28.72 -13.27 -33.04
CA PHE A 8 -27.96 -13.61 -31.83
C PHE A 8 -26.51 -13.11 -31.91
N VAL A 9 -25.88 -13.20 -33.06
CA VAL A 9 -24.50 -12.69 -33.26
C VAL A 9 -24.46 -11.17 -33.20
N ILE A 10 -25.47 -10.47 -33.77
CA ILE A 10 -25.55 -9.00 -33.71
C ILE A 10 -25.76 -8.50 -32.28
N ILE A 11 -26.59 -9.19 -31.48
CA ILE A 11 -26.79 -8.83 -30.06
C ILE A 11 -25.52 -9.05 -29.25
N PHE A 12 -24.75 -10.09 -29.56
CA PHE A 12 -23.49 -10.37 -28.85
C PHE A 12 -22.36 -9.36 -29.18
N VAL A 13 -22.36 -8.78 -30.38
CA VAL A 13 -21.40 -7.75 -30.81
C VAL A 13 -21.74 -6.36 -30.25
N LEU A 14 -23.03 -6.10 -29.97
CA LEU A 14 -23.52 -4.82 -29.42
C LEU A 14 -23.44 -4.69 -27.90
N PHE A 15 -23.01 -5.73 -27.18
CA PHE A 15 -22.78 -5.60 -25.73
C PHE A 15 -21.61 -4.63 -25.49
N PRO A 16 -21.86 -3.45 -24.86
CA PRO A 16 -20.80 -2.51 -24.53
C PRO A 16 -19.86 -3.19 -23.52
N LYS A 17 -18.59 -3.28 -23.89
CA LYS A 17 -17.54 -3.65 -22.94
C LYS A 17 -17.46 -2.54 -21.90
N ILE A 18 -18.03 -2.77 -20.73
CA ILE A 18 -17.91 -1.84 -19.59
C ILE A 18 -16.44 -1.86 -19.17
N ALA A 19 -15.68 -0.85 -19.58
CA ALA A 19 -14.33 -0.63 -19.10
C ALA A 19 -14.41 -0.13 -17.67
N LEU A 20 -14.17 -1.02 -16.69
CA LEU A 20 -14.01 -0.66 -15.27
C LEU A 20 -12.70 0.15 -15.14
N SER A 21 -12.82 1.48 -15.14
CA SER A 21 -11.70 2.36 -14.84
C SER A 21 -11.35 2.23 -13.36
N SER A 22 -10.14 1.77 -13.05
CA SER A 22 -9.64 1.71 -11.68
C SER A 22 -9.52 3.13 -11.10
N GLN A 23 -10.02 3.31 -9.87
CA GLN A 23 -9.86 4.56 -9.10
C GLN A 23 -8.48 4.66 -8.42
N TRP A 24 -7.68 3.61 -8.47
CA TRP A 24 -6.42 3.46 -7.75
C TRP A 24 -5.21 3.70 -8.65
N ILE A 25 -4.20 4.35 -8.09
CA ILE A 25 -2.87 4.56 -8.68
C ILE A 25 -1.87 3.76 -7.87
N GLU A 26 -1.02 2.98 -8.55
CA GLU A 26 0.09 2.28 -7.92
C GLU A 26 1.16 3.27 -7.47
N GLY A 27 1.52 3.19 -6.18
CA GLY A 27 2.66 3.91 -5.62
C GLY A 27 3.92 3.06 -5.54
N ASN A 28 5.02 3.71 -5.25
CA ASN A 28 6.32 3.06 -5.07
C ASN A 28 6.97 3.39 -3.73
N LYS A 29 6.33 4.25 -2.92
CA LYS A 29 6.81 4.66 -1.61
C LYS A 29 5.65 4.79 -0.63
N LEU A 30 5.80 4.17 0.53
CA LEU A 30 4.82 4.19 1.61
C LEU A 30 5.35 5.02 2.79
N VAL A 31 4.54 5.92 3.30
CA VAL A 31 4.80 6.65 4.54
C VAL A 31 4.12 5.91 5.68
N ILE A 32 4.90 5.49 6.65
CA ILE A 32 4.48 4.71 7.81
C ILE A 32 4.73 5.51 9.08
N GLN A 33 3.83 5.41 10.03
CA GLN A 33 4.00 5.89 11.39
C GLN A 33 4.12 4.70 12.33
N GLY A 34 5.20 4.65 13.09
CA GLY A 34 5.41 3.68 14.16
C GLY A 34 5.33 4.36 15.51
N LEU A 35 4.67 3.72 16.46
CA LEU A 35 4.58 4.13 17.86
C LEU A 35 5.21 3.05 18.74
N ASP A 36 6.20 3.43 19.55
CA ASP A 36 6.65 2.64 20.70
C ASP A 36 5.78 3.02 21.91
N LYS A 37 4.94 2.09 22.33
CA LYS A 37 3.98 2.30 23.44
C LYS A 37 4.63 2.39 24.80
N ILE A 38 5.83 1.81 24.95
CA ILE A 38 6.56 1.82 26.21
C ILE A 38 7.18 3.20 26.46
N THR A 39 7.79 3.78 25.44
CA THR A 39 8.48 5.07 25.53
C THR A 39 7.64 6.24 25.05
N ALA A 40 6.43 5.98 24.53
CA ALA A 40 5.54 6.93 23.87
C ALA A 40 6.21 7.71 22.72
N ARG A 41 7.15 7.08 22.03
CA ARG A 41 7.85 7.69 20.88
C ARG A 41 7.14 7.36 19.57
N ILE A 42 6.86 8.41 18.81
CA ILE A 42 6.31 8.32 17.46
C ILE A 42 7.44 8.62 16.47
N GLN A 43 7.54 7.78 15.47
CA GLN A 43 8.46 7.97 14.34
C GLN A 43 7.69 7.83 13.02
N THR A 44 7.96 8.74 12.09
CA THR A 44 7.45 8.65 10.73
C THR A 44 8.63 8.36 9.79
N PHE A 45 8.48 7.35 8.95
CA PHE A 45 9.52 6.92 8.03
C PHE A 45 8.91 6.52 6.68
N GLU A 46 9.74 6.57 5.65
CA GLU A 46 9.36 6.19 4.29
C GLU A 46 10.00 4.85 3.92
N VAL A 47 9.22 3.97 3.32
CA VAL A 47 9.66 2.64 2.86
C VAL A 47 9.34 2.49 1.39
N ASP A 48 10.33 2.06 0.61
CA ASP A 48 10.11 1.73 -0.79
C ASP A 48 9.34 0.41 -0.92
N VAL A 49 8.38 0.36 -1.85
CA VAL A 49 7.64 -0.87 -2.15
C VAL A 49 8.60 -1.96 -2.57
N GLY A 50 8.41 -3.16 -2.05
CA GLY A 50 9.29 -4.31 -2.27
C GLY A 50 10.49 -4.38 -1.33
N THR A 51 10.58 -3.49 -0.32
CA THR A 51 11.68 -3.49 0.66
C THR A 51 11.19 -3.69 2.08
N THR A 52 12.12 -4.06 2.96
CA THR A 52 11.87 -4.24 4.40
C THR A 52 12.51 -3.09 5.18
N TYR A 53 11.76 -2.55 6.13
CA TYR A 53 12.24 -1.56 7.08
C TYR A 53 12.19 -2.12 8.50
N LYS A 54 13.24 -1.86 9.29
CA LYS A 54 13.30 -2.27 10.70
C LYS A 54 12.82 -1.16 11.61
N PHE A 55 11.77 -1.45 12.38
CA PHE A 55 11.26 -0.57 13.42
C PHE A 55 11.28 -1.31 14.77
N GLY A 56 12.23 -0.97 15.61
CA GLY A 56 12.48 -1.72 16.85
C GLY A 56 12.81 -3.19 16.54
N VAL A 57 12.00 -4.11 17.06
CA VAL A 57 12.13 -5.55 16.81
C VAL A 57 11.29 -6.00 15.61
N LEU A 58 10.52 -5.10 15.00
CA LEU A 58 9.66 -5.40 13.86
C LEU A 58 10.40 -5.26 12.53
N ASP A 59 10.27 -6.24 11.67
CA ASP A 59 10.61 -6.15 10.25
C ASP A 59 9.32 -5.92 9.46
N ILE A 60 9.21 -4.75 8.83
CA ILE A 60 8.03 -4.30 8.07
C ILE A 60 8.35 -4.40 6.59
N PHE A 61 7.75 -5.36 5.89
CA PHE A 61 7.86 -5.52 4.45
C PHE A 61 6.66 -4.90 3.76
N VAL A 62 6.91 -3.97 2.83
CA VAL A 62 5.86 -3.34 2.02
C VAL A 62 5.75 -4.07 0.68
N GLU A 63 4.70 -4.86 0.50
CA GLU A 63 4.51 -5.62 -0.73
C GLU A 63 3.93 -4.75 -1.85
N ARG A 64 2.93 -3.91 -1.52
CA ARG A 64 2.23 -3.08 -2.48
C ARG A 64 1.60 -1.88 -1.79
N CYS A 65 1.55 -0.74 -2.47
CA CYS A 65 0.70 0.36 -2.02
C CYS A 65 0.00 1.06 -3.20
N VAL A 66 -1.20 1.55 -2.92
CA VAL A 66 -2.03 2.28 -3.87
C VAL A 66 -2.64 3.51 -3.20
N PHE A 67 -2.95 4.50 -4.00
CA PHE A 67 -3.69 5.69 -3.54
C PHE A 67 -4.76 6.09 -4.54
N SER A 68 -5.78 6.78 -4.05
CA SER A 68 -6.91 7.21 -4.87
C SER A 68 -6.50 8.31 -5.85
N LYS A 69 -7.14 8.33 -7.03
CA LYS A 69 -7.04 9.45 -7.98
C LYS A 69 -7.61 10.72 -7.34
N PRO A 70 -7.12 11.94 -7.72
CA PRO A 70 -7.53 13.21 -7.10
C PRO A 70 -9.02 13.53 -7.15
N ILE A 71 -9.76 12.93 -8.10
CA ILE A 71 -11.21 13.12 -8.24
C ILE A 71 -12.04 12.35 -7.21
N PHE A 72 -11.41 11.40 -6.51
CA PHE A 72 -12.05 10.60 -5.46
C PHE A 72 -11.64 11.10 -4.08
N LYS A 73 -12.37 10.65 -3.04
CA LYS A 73 -11.97 10.89 -1.65
C LYS A 73 -10.54 10.40 -1.43
N PRO A 74 -9.64 11.21 -0.85
CA PRO A 74 -8.27 10.81 -0.58
C PRO A 74 -8.21 9.56 0.29
N GLU A 75 -7.55 8.53 -0.20
CA GLU A 75 -7.32 7.28 0.52
C GLU A 75 -5.99 6.67 0.08
N SER A 76 -5.31 6.02 0.99
CA SER A 76 -4.13 5.21 0.71
C SER A 76 -4.25 3.85 1.36
N LEU A 77 -3.93 2.82 0.60
CA LEU A 77 -3.92 1.43 1.05
C LEU A 77 -2.55 0.83 0.82
N ALA A 78 -2.13 -0.02 1.74
CA ALA A 78 -0.92 -0.80 1.55
C ALA A 78 -1.10 -2.22 2.05
N PHE A 79 -0.58 -3.18 1.28
CA PHE A 79 -0.42 -4.55 1.73
C PHE A 79 0.96 -4.68 2.35
N ILE A 80 0.99 -4.96 3.64
CA ILE A 80 2.24 -5.10 4.40
C ILE A 80 2.29 -6.43 5.14
N LYS A 81 3.51 -6.91 5.36
CA LYS A 81 3.81 -8.06 6.20
C LYS A 81 4.73 -7.62 7.31
N ILE A 82 4.39 -7.93 8.53
CA ILE A 82 5.18 -7.56 9.70
C ILE A 82 5.60 -8.85 10.42
N LYS A 83 6.90 -8.94 10.69
CA LYS A 83 7.50 -10.00 11.47
C LYS A 83 8.04 -9.42 12.76
N ASP A 84 7.66 -10.02 13.89
CA ASP A 84 8.22 -9.68 15.19
C ASP A 84 9.41 -10.60 15.47
N ASN A 85 10.59 -10.01 15.67
CA ASN A 85 11.83 -10.73 15.96
C ASN A 85 12.16 -10.77 17.46
N SER A 86 11.25 -10.37 18.34
CA SER A 86 11.43 -10.45 19.80
C SER A 86 11.42 -11.88 20.30
N ASP A 87 10.72 -12.78 19.61
CA ASP A 87 10.67 -14.20 19.91
C ASP A 87 11.44 -15.02 18.85
N ARG A 88 12.16 -16.06 19.30
CA ARG A 88 12.91 -16.97 18.41
C ARG A 88 12.02 -17.82 17.51
N LEU A 89 10.74 -17.92 17.82
CA LEU A 89 9.71 -18.59 17.01
C LEU A 89 9.03 -17.63 16.03
N SER A 90 9.65 -16.51 15.71
CA SER A 90 9.06 -15.39 15.00
C SER A 90 8.46 -15.79 13.65
N GLU A 91 7.16 -15.96 13.65
CA GLU A 91 6.35 -16.03 12.45
C GLU A 91 5.93 -14.62 12.01
N VAL A 92 5.32 -14.51 10.83
CA VAL A 92 4.68 -13.28 10.38
C VAL A 92 3.51 -12.99 11.34
N THR A 93 3.63 -11.94 12.14
CA THR A 93 2.62 -11.55 13.12
C THR A 93 1.46 -10.78 12.51
N PHE A 94 1.69 -10.17 11.34
CA PHE A 94 0.67 -9.45 10.59
C PHE A 94 0.90 -9.62 9.09
N SER A 95 -0.17 -9.86 8.35
CA SER A 95 -0.16 -9.86 6.88
C SER A 95 -1.52 -9.39 6.37
N GLY A 96 -1.58 -8.23 5.74
CA GLY A 96 -2.85 -7.70 5.29
C GLY A 96 -2.80 -6.28 4.76
N TRP A 97 -3.97 -5.80 4.35
CA TRP A 97 -4.18 -4.44 3.91
C TRP A 97 -4.39 -3.50 5.09
N MET A 98 -3.63 -2.41 5.13
CA MET A 98 -3.87 -1.28 6.03
C MET A 98 -4.45 -0.11 5.26
N PHE A 99 -5.25 0.71 5.96
CA PHE A 99 -5.98 1.85 5.42
C PHE A 99 -5.53 3.13 6.13
N ALA A 100 -5.12 4.15 5.38
CA ALA A 100 -4.66 5.40 5.97
C ALA A 100 -5.80 6.17 6.67
N SER A 101 -6.98 6.20 6.07
CA SER A 101 -8.14 6.89 6.65
C SER A 101 -8.79 6.17 7.83
N SER A 102 -8.53 4.88 8.00
CA SER A 102 -9.18 4.03 9.00
C SER A 102 -8.20 2.98 9.55
N PRO A 103 -7.18 3.39 10.32
CA PRO A 103 -6.14 2.49 10.83
C PRO A 103 -6.69 1.33 11.67
N ALA A 104 -7.81 1.55 12.35
CA ALA A 104 -8.42 0.55 13.24
C ALA A 104 -9.11 -0.61 12.50
N LEU A 105 -9.34 -0.51 11.17
CA LEU A 105 -9.99 -1.59 10.43
C LEU A 105 -9.14 -2.86 10.36
N ASN A 106 -7.83 -2.71 10.30
CA ASN A 106 -6.90 -3.83 10.28
C ASN A 106 -5.58 -3.38 10.89
N ALA A 107 -5.48 -3.47 12.22
CA ALA A 107 -4.35 -3.00 13.00
C ALA A 107 -3.42 -4.15 13.38
N LEU A 108 -2.14 -3.83 13.57
CA LEU A 108 -1.19 -4.76 14.19
C LEU A 108 -1.54 -4.94 15.68
N GLU A 109 -1.76 -6.18 16.08
CA GLU A 109 -1.89 -6.53 17.50
C GLU A 109 -0.52 -6.86 18.10
N ASN A 110 0.13 -5.85 18.66
CA ASN A 110 1.41 -6.02 19.35
C ASN A 110 1.39 -5.23 20.67
N PRO A 111 1.87 -5.78 21.79
CA PRO A 111 1.81 -5.11 23.09
C PRO A 111 2.73 -3.90 23.20
N VAL A 112 3.81 -3.85 22.43
CA VAL A 112 4.87 -2.84 22.52
C VAL A 112 4.79 -1.81 21.40
N TYR A 113 4.48 -2.26 20.20
CA TYR A 113 4.52 -1.41 19.00
C TYR A 113 3.15 -1.28 18.37
N ASP A 114 2.90 -0.11 17.80
CA ASP A 114 1.79 0.14 16.90
C ASP A 114 2.31 0.67 15.56
N VAL A 115 1.70 0.23 14.48
CA VAL A 115 2.09 0.59 13.12
C VAL A 115 0.86 1.01 12.35
N SER A 116 0.91 2.19 11.77
CA SER A 116 -0.14 2.70 10.89
C SER A 116 0.47 3.30 9.62
N ILE A 117 -0.28 3.27 8.53
CA ILE A 117 0.12 3.92 7.30
C ILE A 117 -0.49 5.32 7.21
N LEU A 118 0.27 6.27 6.68
CA LEU A 118 -0.19 7.65 6.51
C LEU A 118 -0.51 7.97 5.04
N ALA A 119 0.35 7.58 4.12
CA ALA A 119 0.19 7.86 2.71
C ALA A 119 0.98 6.92 1.82
N CYS A 120 0.43 6.59 0.66
CA CYS A 120 1.16 5.99 -0.45
C CYS A 120 1.49 7.07 -1.48
N LYS A 121 2.70 7.08 -1.99
CA LYS A 121 3.21 8.07 -2.95
C LYS A 121 3.80 7.39 -4.18
N LYS A 122 3.77 8.12 -5.29
CA LYS A 122 4.54 7.77 -6.49
C LYS A 122 5.63 8.82 -6.66
N VAL A 123 6.88 8.41 -6.46
CA VAL A 123 8.06 9.28 -6.60
C VAL A 123 8.80 8.89 -7.87
N ASP A 124 9.00 9.85 -8.77
CA ASP A 124 9.78 9.64 -9.98
C ASP A 124 11.27 9.56 -9.62
N LYS A 125 11.94 8.48 -10.00
CA LYS A 125 13.35 8.22 -9.72
C LYS A 125 14.30 9.22 -10.40
N GLN A 126 13.81 10.03 -11.32
CA GLN A 126 14.60 11.02 -12.07
C GLN A 126 15.07 12.22 -11.21
N LEU A 127 14.29 12.61 -10.20
CA LEU A 127 14.61 13.78 -9.38
C LEU A 127 15.71 13.52 -8.34
N LYS A 128 16.03 12.27 -8.05
CA LYS A 128 17.07 11.92 -7.06
C LYS A 128 18.51 12.10 -7.59
N LYS A 129 18.68 12.28 -8.92
CA LYS A 129 20.01 12.42 -9.55
C LYS A 129 20.47 13.88 -9.67
N SER A 130 19.58 14.85 -9.49
CA SER A 130 19.94 16.28 -9.58
C SER A 130 20.36 16.91 -8.25
N SER A 131 19.98 16.32 -7.12
CA SER A 131 20.35 16.86 -5.80
C SER A 131 21.71 16.37 -5.27
N SER A 132 22.37 15.45 -5.97
CA SER A 132 23.70 14.95 -5.59
C SER A 132 24.87 15.59 -6.37
N VAL A 133 24.60 16.56 -7.24
CA VAL A 133 25.62 17.21 -8.08
C VAL A 133 25.94 18.64 -7.62
N GLU A 134 25.20 19.19 -6.66
CA GLU A 134 25.42 20.56 -6.16
C GLU A 134 25.97 20.57 -4.72
N GLY A 135 27.13 19.92 -4.57
CA GLY A 135 27.86 19.85 -3.32
C GLY A 135 29.32 19.54 -3.54
N LYS A 136 30.01 20.47 -4.23
CA LYS A 136 31.47 20.44 -4.25
C LYS A 136 32.01 21.88 -4.26
#